data_c72a5544927ac879f4571049c9daad95
#
_entry.id   c72a5544927ac879f4571049c9daad95
#
_cell.length_a   1.000
_cell.length_b   1.000
_cell.length_c   1.000
_cell.angle_alpha   90.00
_cell.angle_beta   90.00
_cell.angle_gamma   90.00
#
_symmetry.space_group_name_H-M   'P 1'
#
loop_
_entity.id
_entity.type
_entity.pdbx_description
1 polymer ?
#
loop_
_entity_poly.entity_id
_entity_poly.type
_entity_poly.pdbx_seq_one_letter_code
_entity_poly.pdbx_strand_id
1 'polypeptide(L)'
;MWSLKYKEQRNILSNGGNHLYTHEQIRDMIYSYHWRKNILIDEGYIQDSNGTAQYGIDAAMPKPQGKTTDKVQAIATRNYVLSRIHDEHIAVVSFIDKYEHNINNDMNLNILYLFKKGKKPKDVREIMNIGRTNLDSRINEIVNVYVKQQDKHNQQLQQLQQDKQHQH
;
A
#
# COMPACT_ATOMS: atom_id res chain seq x y z
N MET A 1 -21.75 1.81 10.36
CA MET A 1 -20.45 2.14 10.98
C MET A 1 -19.25 2.10 10.02
N TRP A 2 -19.28 1.33 8.92
CA TRP A 2 -18.19 1.25 7.91
C TRP A 2 -18.08 2.50 7.02
N SER A 3 -19.18 3.23 6.80
CA SER A 3 -19.24 4.38 5.88
C SER A 3 -18.48 5.64 6.36
N LEU A 4 -18.34 5.86 7.66
CA LEU A 4 -17.64 7.03 8.21
C LEU A 4 -16.11 6.87 8.15
N LYS A 5 -15.57 5.68 8.44
CA LYS A 5 -14.14 5.37 8.28
C LYS A 5 -13.66 5.53 6.84
N TYR A 6 -14.51 5.16 5.86
CA TYR A 6 -14.20 5.32 4.43
C TYR A 6 -14.23 6.79 3.95
N LYS A 7 -15.02 7.65 4.58
CA LYS A 7 -15.07 9.09 4.26
C LYS A 7 -13.86 9.84 4.82
N GLU A 8 -13.39 9.49 6.01
CA GLU A 8 -12.16 10.06 6.57
C GLU A 8 -10.93 9.66 5.77
N GLN A 9 -10.82 8.41 5.34
CA GLN A 9 -9.71 7.96 4.48
C GLN A 9 -9.70 8.67 3.11
N ARG A 10 -10.86 9.02 2.53
CA ARG A 10 -10.92 9.75 1.26
C ARG A 10 -10.42 11.19 1.32
N ASN A 11 -10.57 11.86 2.45
CA ASN A 11 -10.02 13.22 2.64
C ASN A 11 -8.49 13.25 2.72
N ILE A 12 -7.87 12.11 2.97
CA ILE A 12 -6.43 11.93 3.15
C ILE A 12 -5.68 11.99 1.81
N LEU A 13 -6.29 11.49 0.74
CA LEU A 13 -5.65 11.35 -0.56
C LEU A 13 -5.86 12.53 -1.52
N SER A 14 -6.83 13.40 -1.23
CA SER A 14 -7.17 14.54 -2.09
C SER A 14 -6.31 15.79 -1.88
N ASN A 15 -5.53 15.83 -0.81
CA ASN A 15 -4.63 16.93 -0.51
C ASN A 15 -3.18 16.50 -0.80
N GLY A 16 -2.61 16.95 -1.90
CA GLY A 16 -1.19 16.81 -2.25
C GLY A 16 -0.22 17.51 -1.28
N GLY A 17 -0.56 17.59 0.01
CA GLY A 17 0.23 18.18 1.09
C GLY A 17 0.44 17.16 2.20
N ASN A 18 1.65 17.04 2.66
CA ASN A 18 2.22 16.43 3.87
C ASN A 18 1.24 15.68 4.81
N HIS A 19 0.59 14.62 4.32
CA HIS A 19 -0.27 13.81 5.17
C HIS A 19 0.57 12.83 5.98
N LEU A 20 0.55 13.02 7.30
CA LEU A 20 1.17 12.09 8.25
C LEU A 20 0.17 10.98 8.61
N TYR A 21 0.57 9.74 8.39
CA TYR A 21 -0.23 8.58 8.79
C TYR A 21 -0.14 8.35 10.29
N THR A 22 -1.26 8.03 10.91
CA THR A 22 -1.32 7.67 12.32
C THR A 22 -0.74 6.27 12.57
N HIS A 23 -0.43 5.97 13.81
CA HIS A 23 0.02 4.66 14.25
C HIS A 23 -0.90 3.51 13.81
N GLU A 24 -2.22 3.71 13.97
CA GLU A 24 -3.23 2.71 13.56
C GLU A 24 -3.28 2.54 12.04
N GLN A 25 -3.21 3.64 11.29
CA GLN A 25 -3.19 3.59 9.83
C GLN A 25 -1.98 2.83 9.31
N ILE A 26 -0.78 3.08 9.86
CA ILE A 26 0.43 2.36 9.45
C ILE A 26 0.31 0.86 9.79
N ARG A 27 -0.26 0.52 10.95
CA ARG A 27 -0.52 -0.88 11.31
C ARG A 27 -1.47 -1.55 10.30
N ASP A 28 -2.56 -0.89 9.95
CA ASP A 28 -3.52 -1.38 8.96
C ASP A 28 -2.88 -1.50 7.55
N MET A 29 -1.97 -0.61 7.20
CA MET A 29 -1.19 -0.69 5.96
C MET A 29 -0.31 -1.94 5.92
N ILE A 30 0.38 -2.26 7.02
CA ILE A 30 1.22 -3.46 7.12
C ILE A 30 0.37 -4.72 6.92
N TYR A 31 -0.79 -4.82 7.58
CA TYR A 31 -1.68 -5.97 7.43
C TYR A 31 -2.35 -6.07 6.05
N SER A 32 -2.61 -4.93 5.42
CA SER A 32 -3.27 -4.85 4.11
C SER A 32 -2.31 -4.89 2.93
N TYR A 33 -1.00 -4.79 3.15
CA TYR A 33 0.01 -4.68 2.11
C TYR A 33 -0.11 -5.77 1.03
N HIS A 34 -0.18 -7.04 1.45
CA HIS A 34 -0.17 -8.17 0.53
C HIS A 34 -1.32 -8.14 -0.48
N TRP A 35 -2.56 -7.98 0.00
CA TRP A 35 -3.71 -7.96 -0.89
C TRP A 35 -3.75 -6.71 -1.78
N ARG A 36 -3.28 -5.56 -1.27
CA ARG A 36 -3.15 -4.32 -2.06
C ARG A 36 -2.13 -4.50 -3.18
N LYS A 37 -0.99 -5.10 -2.89
CA LYS A 37 0.04 -5.41 -3.87
C LYS A 37 -0.46 -6.37 -4.94
N ASN A 38 -1.20 -7.42 -4.56
CA ASN A 38 -1.77 -8.37 -5.50
C ASN A 38 -2.76 -7.70 -6.47
N ILE A 39 -3.62 -6.79 -5.99
CA ILE A 39 -4.49 -6.00 -6.87
C ILE A 39 -3.66 -5.22 -7.91
N LEU A 40 -2.58 -4.58 -7.49
CA LEU A 40 -1.73 -3.82 -8.40
C LEU A 40 -0.99 -4.70 -9.42
N ILE A 41 -0.65 -5.93 -9.05
CA ILE A 41 -0.07 -6.94 -9.95
C ILE A 41 -1.14 -7.40 -10.95
N ASP A 42 -2.32 -7.80 -10.47
CA ASP A 42 -3.40 -8.31 -11.30
C ASP A 42 -3.89 -7.29 -12.33
N GLU A 43 -3.85 -6.01 -11.98
CA GLU A 43 -4.21 -4.90 -12.88
C GLU A 43 -3.03 -4.37 -13.71
N GLY A 44 -1.84 -4.97 -13.59
CA GLY A 44 -0.66 -4.67 -14.40
C GLY A 44 0.12 -3.40 -14.03
N TYR A 45 -0.14 -2.80 -12.85
CA TYR A 45 0.61 -1.64 -12.35
C TYR A 45 1.99 -2.02 -11.82
N ILE A 46 2.16 -3.25 -11.35
CA ILE A 46 3.42 -3.80 -10.85
C ILE A 46 3.68 -5.10 -11.58
N GLN A 47 4.85 -5.23 -12.19
CA GLN A 47 5.27 -6.51 -12.77
C GLN A 47 5.71 -7.45 -11.64
N ASP A 48 5.12 -8.63 -11.58
CA ASP A 48 5.64 -9.69 -10.72
C ASP A 48 6.90 -10.25 -11.37
N SER A 49 8.03 -10.16 -10.66
CA SER A 49 9.33 -10.66 -11.13
C SER A 49 9.36 -12.19 -11.38
N ASN A 50 8.30 -12.90 -11.00
CA ASN A 50 8.14 -14.34 -11.21
C ASN A 50 7.19 -14.69 -12.37
N GLY A 51 6.77 -13.71 -13.18
CA GLY A 51 5.86 -13.93 -14.31
C GLY A 51 6.52 -14.68 -15.45
N THR A 52 6.46 -16.00 -15.43
CA THR A 52 6.39 -16.77 -16.67
C THR A 52 5.16 -16.27 -17.43
N ALA A 53 5.36 -15.83 -18.67
CA ALA A 53 4.28 -15.36 -19.54
C ALA A 53 3.13 -16.39 -19.53
N GLN A 54 2.07 -16.06 -18.83
CA GLN A 54 0.84 -16.82 -18.86
C GLN A 54 0.18 -16.52 -20.20
N TYR A 55 0.47 -17.35 -21.21
CA TYR A 55 -0.35 -17.45 -22.39
C TYR A 55 -1.69 -18.07 -21.95
N GLY A 56 -2.60 -17.19 -21.50
CA GLY A 56 -3.91 -17.60 -21.02
C GLY A 56 -4.75 -18.11 -22.18
N ILE A 57 -5.46 -19.18 -21.93
CA ILE A 57 -6.51 -19.79 -22.78
C ILE A 57 -7.56 -18.73 -23.20
N ASP A 58 -7.69 -17.63 -22.48
CA ASP A 58 -8.58 -16.50 -22.79
C ASP A 58 -8.26 -15.75 -24.09
N ALA A 59 -7.03 -15.86 -24.60
CA ALA A 59 -6.66 -15.27 -25.89
C ALA A 59 -7.22 -16.05 -27.10
N ALA A 60 -7.62 -17.31 -26.91
CA ALA A 60 -8.08 -18.20 -27.96
C ALA A 60 -9.61 -18.35 -28.03
N MET A 61 -10.38 -17.75 -27.10
CA MET A 61 -11.83 -17.82 -27.14
C MET A 61 -12.46 -16.76 -28.06
N PRO A 62 -13.35 -17.14 -28.97
CA PRO A 62 -14.11 -16.18 -29.80
C PRO A 62 -14.96 -15.30 -28.89
N LYS A 63 -14.70 -13.99 -28.91
CA LYS A 63 -15.50 -13.01 -28.15
C LYS A 63 -16.89 -12.92 -28.71
N PRO A 64 -17.98 -13.08 -27.92
CA PRO A 64 -19.32 -12.90 -28.38
C PRO A 64 -19.53 -11.47 -28.90
N GLN A 65 -20.01 -11.33 -30.12
CA GLN A 65 -20.40 -10.04 -30.71
C GLN A 65 -21.69 -9.56 -30.03
N GLY A 66 -21.57 -8.78 -28.97
CA GLY A 66 -22.70 -8.09 -28.33
C GLY A 66 -22.75 -6.63 -28.78
N LYS A 67 -23.98 -6.11 -28.91
CA LYS A 67 -24.34 -4.77 -29.40
C LYS A 67 -23.40 -3.66 -28.88
N THR A 68 -22.92 -2.86 -29.85
CA THR A 68 -22.15 -1.63 -29.65
C THR A 68 -23.02 -0.54 -29.01
N THR A 69 -23.19 -0.57 -27.71
CA THR A 69 -23.73 0.55 -26.97
C THR A 69 -22.67 0.98 -25.96
N ASP A 70 -22.06 2.11 -26.25
CA ASP A 70 -21.27 2.95 -25.30
C ASP A 70 -20.12 2.28 -24.52
N LYS A 71 -19.46 1.31 -25.15
CA LYS A 71 -18.31 0.62 -24.52
C LYS A 71 -17.18 1.57 -24.15
N VAL A 72 -16.96 2.62 -24.95
CA VAL A 72 -15.86 3.58 -24.72
C VAL A 72 -16.13 4.40 -23.46
N GLN A 73 -17.37 4.88 -23.27
CA GLN A 73 -17.75 5.64 -22.09
C GLN A 73 -17.77 4.76 -20.83
N ALA A 74 -18.27 3.53 -20.94
CA ALA A 74 -18.24 2.57 -19.83
C ALA A 74 -16.80 2.21 -19.42
N ILE A 75 -15.90 2.00 -20.40
CA ILE A 75 -14.48 1.75 -20.15
C ILE A 75 -13.80 2.99 -19.54
N ALA A 76 -14.07 4.19 -20.06
CA ALA A 76 -13.50 5.43 -19.53
C ALA A 76 -13.94 5.69 -18.08
N THR A 77 -15.24 5.49 -17.80
CA THR A 77 -15.79 5.64 -16.42
C THR A 77 -15.21 4.59 -15.49
N ARG A 78 -15.12 3.33 -15.93
CA ARG A 78 -14.50 2.25 -15.17
C ARG A 78 -13.03 2.56 -14.87
N ASN A 79 -12.26 2.98 -15.88
CA ASN A 79 -10.86 3.32 -15.72
C ASN A 79 -10.65 4.50 -14.76
N TYR A 80 -11.53 5.51 -14.81
CA TYR A 80 -11.48 6.64 -13.88
C TYR A 80 -11.75 6.22 -12.43
N VAL A 81 -12.75 5.37 -12.19
CA VAL A 81 -13.03 4.85 -10.83
C VAL A 81 -11.91 3.95 -10.35
N LEU A 82 -11.40 3.07 -11.21
CA LEU A 82 -10.30 2.17 -10.88
C LEU A 82 -9.01 2.93 -10.60
N SER A 83 -8.66 3.97 -11.38
CA SER A 83 -7.45 4.75 -11.13
C SER A 83 -7.42 5.34 -9.72
N ARG A 84 -8.55 5.87 -9.22
CA ARG A 84 -8.64 6.42 -7.87
C ARG A 84 -8.45 5.37 -6.76
N ILE A 85 -8.92 4.13 -7.00
CA ILE A 85 -8.72 3.00 -6.07
C ILE A 85 -7.26 2.55 -6.13
N HIS A 86 -6.68 2.50 -7.33
CA HIS A 86 -5.29 2.12 -7.52
C HIS A 86 -4.32 3.13 -6.88
N ASP A 87 -4.60 4.44 -6.96
CA ASP A 87 -3.78 5.48 -6.34
C ASP A 87 -3.63 5.25 -4.82
N GLU A 88 -4.72 4.84 -4.15
CA GLU A 88 -4.66 4.47 -2.74
C GLU A 88 -3.77 3.24 -2.50
N HIS A 89 -3.92 2.20 -3.31
CA HIS A 89 -3.11 0.99 -3.18
C HIS A 89 -1.64 1.27 -3.45
N ILE A 90 -1.34 2.07 -4.49
CA ILE A 90 0.01 2.51 -4.83
C ILE A 90 0.61 3.31 -3.66
N ALA A 91 -0.12 4.25 -3.09
CA ALA A 91 0.35 5.07 -1.96
C ALA A 91 0.72 4.20 -0.75
N VAL A 92 -0.13 3.23 -0.39
CA VAL A 92 0.13 2.32 0.74
C VAL A 92 1.34 1.42 0.48
N VAL A 93 1.39 0.77 -0.69
CA VAL A 93 2.50 -0.14 -1.04
C VAL A 93 3.82 0.63 -1.10
N SER A 94 3.82 1.79 -1.77
CA SER A 94 5.01 2.64 -1.89
C SER A 94 5.49 3.18 -0.53
N PHE A 95 4.55 3.53 0.36
CA PHE A 95 4.90 3.99 1.71
C PHE A 95 5.59 2.90 2.52
N ILE A 96 5.07 1.68 2.50
CA ILE A 96 5.68 0.54 3.21
C ILE A 96 7.05 0.21 2.61
N ASP A 97 7.18 0.12 1.28
CA ASP A 97 8.45 -0.20 0.62
C ASP A 97 9.50 0.90 0.81
N LYS A 98 9.08 2.17 0.85
CA LYS A 98 9.99 3.33 1.00
C LYS A 98 10.78 3.29 2.30
N TYR A 99 10.19 2.87 3.39
CA TYR A 99 10.79 3.00 4.72
C TYR A 99 11.24 1.67 5.34
N GLU A 100 11.01 0.53 4.71
CA GLU A 100 11.39 -0.79 5.26
C GLU A 100 12.90 -0.93 5.53
N HIS A 101 13.74 -0.28 4.70
CA HIS A 101 15.19 -0.30 4.88
C HIS A 101 15.70 0.41 6.15
N ASN A 102 14.84 1.16 6.84
CA ASN A 102 15.17 1.81 8.11
C ASN A 102 14.92 0.90 9.33
N ILE A 103 14.43 -0.32 9.12
CA ILE A 103 14.24 -1.30 10.18
C ILE A 103 15.55 -2.04 10.40
N ASN A 104 16.28 -1.66 11.45
CA ASN A 104 17.60 -2.23 11.77
C ASN A 104 17.52 -3.58 12.51
N ASN A 105 16.35 -3.94 13.03
CA ASN A 105 16.17 -5.17 13.78
C ASN A 105 15.72 -6.29 12.83
N ASP A 106 16.57 -7.31 12.67
CA ASP A 106 16.32 -8.45 11.74
C ASP A 106 15.03 -9.20 12.07
N MET A 107 14.70 -9.36 13.35
CA MET A 107 13.45 -10.01 13.74
C MET A 107 12.23 -9.21 13.30
N ASN A 108 12.27 -7.89 13.46
CA ASN A 108 11.21 -6.99 13.02
C ASN A 108 11.10 -6.98 11.49
N LEU A 109 12.23 -6.99 10.78
CA LEU A 109 12.27 -7.07 9.32
C LEU A 109 11.66 -8.39 8.82
N ASN A 110 12.00 -9.52 9.45
CA ASN A 110 11.43 -10.82 9.12
C ASN A 110 9.91 -10.86 9.37
N ILE A 111 9.43 -10.28 10.46
CA ILE A 111 8.00 -10.16 10.76
C ILE A 111 7.30 -9.32 9.67
N LEU A 112 7.85 -8.16 9.30
CA LEU A 112 7.31 -7.35 8.21
C LEU A 112 7.27 -8.14 6.89
N TYR A 113 8.35 -8.83 6.56
CA TYR A 113 8.43 -9.67 5.36
C TYR A 113 7.33 -10.74 5.33
N LEU A 114 7.07 -11.41 6.44
CA LEU A 114 6.00 -12.42 6.54
C LEU A 114 4.61 -11.80 6.30
N PHE A 115 4.34 -10.60 6.83
CA PHE A 115 3.11 -9.87 6.53
C PHE A 115 3.03 -9.45 5.05
N LYS A 116 4.13 -8.99 4.47
CA LYS A 116 4.22 -8.67 3.03
C LYS A 116 3.97 -9.89 2.14
N LYS A 117 4.23 -11.11 2.63
CA LYS A 117 3.90 -12.39 1.98
C LYS A 117 2.48 -12.88 2.30
N GLY A 118 1.66 -12.11 2.98
CA GLY A 118 0.27 -12.43 3.29
C GLY A 118 0.07 -13.44 4.43
N LYS A 119 1.09 -13.67 5.25
CA LYS A 119 0.97 -14.54 6.43
C LYS A 119 0.07 -13.88 7.47
N LYS A 120 -0.83 -14.65 8.05
CA LYS A 120 -1.70 -14.20 9.14
C LYS A 120 -0.93 -14.07 10.45
N PRO A 121 -1.38 -13.23 11.40
CA PRO A 121 -0.70 -13.08 12.70
C PRO A 121 -0.46 -14.39 13.44
N LYS A 122 -1.36 -15.38 13.28
CA LYS A 122 -1.20 -16.72 13.85
C LYS A 122 0.03 -17.42 13.26
N ASP A 123 0.12 -17.43 11.92
CA ASP A 123 1.19 -18.11 11.20
C ASP A 123 2.56 -17.43 11.49
N VAL A 124 2.55 -16.08 11.57
CA VAL A 124 3.77 -15.33 11.92
C VAL A 124 4.28 -15.72 13.30
N ARG A 125 3.39 -15.86 14.30
CA ARG A 125 3.78 -16.28 15.64
C ARG A 125 4.37 -17.70 15.66
N GLU A 126 3.79 -18.60 14.91
CA GLU A 126 4.27 -19.99 14.80
C GLU A 126 5.63 -20.04 14.11
N ILE A 127 5.80 -19.34 12.98
CA ILE A 127 7.06 -19.29 12.23
C ILE A 127 8.19 -18.65 13.05
N MET A 128 7.88 -17.55 13.74
CA MET A 128 8.86 -16.80 14.52
C MET A 128 9.04 -17.35 15.94
N ASN A 129 8.25 -18.35 16.35
CA ASN A 129 8.22 -18.94 17.69
C ASN A 129 8.07 -17.89 18.81
N ILE A 130 7.11 -16.99 18.66
CA ILE A 130 6.84 -15.89 19.60
C ILE A 130 5.38 -15.86 20.08
N GLY A 131 5.16 -15.38 21.28
CA GLY A 131 3.83 -15.17 21.86
C GLY A 131 3.11 -13.97 21.23
N ARG A 132 1.78 -13.89 21.47
CA ARG A 132 0.92 -12.81 20.95
C ARG A 132 1.41 -11.42 21.37
N THR A 133 1.66 -11.22 22.66
CA THR A 133 2.11 -9.93 23.22
C THR A 133 3.45 -9.51 22.63
N ASN A 134 4.36 -10.47 22.41
CA ASN A 134 5.67 -10.18 21.78
C ASN A 134 5.46 -9.74 20.32
N LEU A 135 4.61 -10.42 19.53
CA LEU A 135 4.31 -10.00 18.18
C LEU A 135 3.72 -8.59 18.15
N ASP A 136 2.76 -8.27 19.03
CA ASP A 136 2.15 -6.95 19.10
C ASP A 136 3.19 -5.86 19.46
N SER A 137 4.12 -6.16 20.38
CA SER A 137 5.23 -5.28 20.72
C SER A 137 6.15 -5.04 19.51
N ARG A 138 6.50 -6.10 18.78
CA ARG A 138 7.33 -6.01 17.56
C ARG A 138 6.68 -5.20 16.46
N ILE A 139 5.37 -5.37 16.24
CA ILE A 139 4.62 -4.57 15.28
C ILE A 139 4.63 -3.09 15.70
N ASN A 140 4.47 -2.79 17.00
CA ASN A 140 4.57 -1.42 17.48
C ASN A 140 5.96 -0.81 17.24
N GLU A 141 7.04 -1.58 17.45
CA GLU A 141 8.40 -1.14 17.13
C GLU A 141 8.55 -0.82 15.63
N ILE A 142 8.02 -1.69 14.75
CA ILE A 142 8.01 -1.45 13.30
C ILE A 142 7.27 -0.16 12.99
N VAL A 143 6.03 -0.01 13.47
CA VAL A 143 5.21 1.20 13.25
C VAL A 143 5.92 2.46 13.74
N ASN A 144 6.58 2.42 14.89
CA ASN A 144 7.36 3.54 15.41
C ASN A 144 8.50 3.97 14.47
N VAL A 145 9.15 3.02 13.78
CA VAL A 145 10.15 3.35 12.76
C VAL A 145 9.51 4.13 11.62
N TYR A 146 8.36 3.69 11.11
CA TYR A 146 7.64 4.38 10.03
C TYR A 146 7.19 5.79 10.42
N VAL A 147 6.60 5.95 11.62
CA VAL A 147 6.21 7.27 12.15
C VAL A 147 7.41 8.20 12.20
N LYS A 148 8.53 7.74 12.77
CA LYS A 148 9.76 8.53 12.89
C LYS A 148 10.33 8.95 11.53
N GLN A 149 10.23 8.09 10.51
CA GLN A 149 10.75 8.39 9.18
C GLN A 149 9.85 9.37 8.41
N GLN A 150 8.54 9.24 8.51
CA GLN A 150 7.64 10.22 7.90
C GLN A 150 7.78 11.61 8.52
N ASP A 151 7.96 11.71 9.86
CA ASP A 151 8.19 12.98 10.54
C ASP A 151 9.48 13.66 10.08
N LYS A 152 10.57 12.90 9.97
CA LYS A 152 11.84 13.41 9.44
C LYS A 152 11.69 13.93 8.01
N HIS A 153 11.02 13.15 7.16
CA HIS A 153 10.79 13.55 5.77
C HIS A 153 9.97 14.84 5.67
N ASN A 154 8.94 14.96 6.49
CA ASN A 154 8.09 16.16 6.54
C ASN A 154 8.88 17.40 7.01
N GLN A 155 9.71 17.26 8.04
CA GLN A 155 10.58 18.35 8.51
C GLN A 155 11.55 18.82 7.41
N GLN A 156 12.16 17.89 6.68
CA GLN A 156 13.05 18.21 5.55
C GLN A 156 12.32 18.98 4.43
N LEU A 157 11.08 18.58 4.11
CA LEU A 157 10.29 19.27 3.10
C LEU A 157 9.92 20.70 3.55
N GLN A 158 9.58 20.90 4.81
CA GLN A 158 9.29 22.22 5.36
C GLN A 158 10.52 23.14 5.33
N GLN A 159 11.68 22.63 5.68
CA GLN A 159 12.94 23.38 5.59
C GLN A 159 13.24 23.82 4.16
N LEU A 160 13.12 22.90 3.19
CA LEU A 160 13.34 23.23 1.77
C LEU A 160 12.35 24.27 1.21
N GLN A 161 11.13 24.30 1.73
CA GLN A 161 10.15 25.32 1.36
C GLN A 161 10.48 26.69 1.95
N GLN A 162 10.95 26.75 3.18
CA GLN A 162 11.39 28.00 3.82
C GLN A 162 12.62 28.60 3.14
N ASP A 163 13.60 27.76 2.79
CA ASP A 163 14.82 28.20 2.10
C ASP A 163 14.51 28.82 0.71
N LYS A 164 13.53 28.26 0.00
CA LYS A 164 13.08 28.81 -1.29
C LYS A 164 12.38 30.17 -1.18
N GLN A 165 11.69 30.42 -0.07
CA GLN A 165 11.00 31.69 0.17
C GLN A 165 11.99 32.81 0.57
N HIS A 166 13.17 32.49 1.09
CA HIS A 166 14.19 33.48 1.47
C HIS A 166 15.12 33.88 0.30
N GLN A 167 15.00 33.21 -0.84
CA GLN A 167 15.80 33.50 -2.06
C GLN A 167 15.07 34.41 -3.06
N HIS A 168 13.90 34.86 -2.75
CA HIS A 168 13.12 35.85 -3.51
C HIS A 168 12.94 37.16 -2.72
#